data_5256c887b13f405c7aa698b8813d897e
#
_entry.id   5256c887b13f405c7aa698b8813d897e
#
_cell.length_a   1.000
_cell.length_b   1.000
_cell.length_c   1.000
_cell.angle_alpha   90.00
_cell.angle_beta   90.00
_cell.angle_gamma   90.00
#
_symmetry.space_group_name_H-M   'P 1'
#
loop_
_entity.id
_entity.type
_entity.pdbx_description
1 polymer ?
#
loop_
_entity_poly.entity_id
_entity_poly.type
_entity_poly.pdbx_seq_one_letter_code
_entity_poly.pdbx_strand_id
1 'polypeptide(L)'
;MFSPATLRAAPLRRLITKHATRTLTTTTPKPRLITAPQKTPSKLTVPRSASFATSAEATAPTPEAEVNTNFAAVATGGIPYPGIPKIEDPYQKRQWQLEHMAGAFRVFSRMGFTEGAAGHISVRDPVDPTTFWINPMGVHFGMLKASDMVHINEDGQVIGGNRVAVNAAGFMIHSAIHKARPDVDAACHAHSKFGKAWSTFGKPLDIINQDACIFWNNQSVYSSFGGVVFEDEEGARIAEALGPKNRAVILQNHGLLTAGGTVDEAAYLFSLMERTCEVQLLVESSGLPKQIIGDEEAQYTYKYNADPESLYTEFQPDFEYEVWQSKGELKSGF
;
A
#
# COMPACT_ATOMS: atom_id res chain seq x y z
N MET A 1 -53.26 8.56 -34.92
CA MET A 1 -52.81 9.31 -36.11
C MET A 1 -52.14 10.58 -35.63
N PHE A 2 -50.82 10.54 -35.45
CA PHE A 2 -49.99 11.74 -35.32
C PHE A 2 -48.69 11.51 -36.08
N SER A 3 -48.44 12.43 -37.02
CA SER A 3 -47.33 12.41 -37.98
C SER A 3 -46.03 12.89 -37.32
N PRO A 4 -44.83 12.38 -37.67
CA PRO A 4 -43.57 12.86 -37.16
C PRO A 4 -43.06 14.08 -37.94
N ALA A 5 -42.68 15.13 -37.21
CA ALA A 5 -42.05 16.32 -37.73
C ALA A 5 -40.55 16.10 -37.97
N THR A 6 -40.13 16.29 -39.20
CA THR A 6 -38.73 16.28 -39.66
C THR A 6 -38.01 17.56 -39.25
N LEU A 7 -36.98 17.47 -38.41
CA LEU A 7 -36.03 18.56 -38.16
C LEU A 7 -34.91 18.52 -39.21
N ARG A 8 -34.82 19.58 -39.99
CA ARG A 8 -33.74 19.84 -40.96
C ARG A 8 -32.54 20.43 -40.21
N ALA A 9 -31.37 19.83 -40.40
CA ALA A 9 -30.08 20.36 -39.95
C ALA A 9 -29.62 21.54 -40.85
N ALA A 10 -29.17 22.62 -40.22
CA ALA A 10 -28.52 23.77 -40.87
C ALA A 10 -26.99 23.56 -40.94
N PRO A 11 -26.31 24.05 -42.01
CA PRO A 11 -24.87 23.81 -42.16
C PRO A 11 -24.04 24.80 -41.34
N LEU A 12 -23.04 24.28 -40.59
CA LEU A 12 -22.01 25.03 -39.87
C LEU A 12 -21.07 25.71 -40.91
N ARG A 13 -21.03 27.02 -40.91
CA ARG A 13 -20.01 27.84 -41.62
C ARG A 13 -18.67 27.73 -40.88
N ARG A 14 -17.61 27.28 -41.57
CA ARG A 14 -16.22 27.34 -41.14
C ARG A 14 -15.76 28.81 -41.11
N LEU A 15 -15.40 29.31 -39.92
CA LEU A 15 -14.56 30.52 -39.81
C LEU A 15 -13.10 30.09 -39.94
N ILE A 16 -12.44 30.55 -40.99
CA ILE A 16 -11.00 30.43 -41.19
C ILE A 16 -10.37 31.72 -40.58
N THR A 17 -9.76 31.56 -39.40
CA THR A 17 -8.89 32.62 -38.84
C THR A 17 -7.47 32.41 -39.34
N LYS A 18 -6.99 33.41 -40.12
CA LYS A 18 -5.60 33.51 -40.56
C LYS A 18 -4.71 33.84 -39.32
N HIS A 19 -3.86 32.94 -38.91
CA HIS A 19 -2.77 33.26 -37.98
C HIS A 19 -1.56 33.72 -38.76
N ALA A 20 -1.15 34.98 -38.47
CA ALA A 20 0.08 35.58 -38.95
C ALA A 20 1.27 34.92 -38.18
N THR A 21 2.16 34.29 -38.94
CA THR A 21 3.42 33.72 -38.44
C THR A 21 4.38 34.87 -38.14
N ARG A 22 4.65 35.11 -36.87
CA ARG A 22 5.67 36.06 -36.42
C ARG A 22 6.95 35.28 -36.14
N THR A 23 7.93 35.40 -37.00
CA THR A 23 9.26 34.79 -36.86
C THR A 23 10.00 35.54 -35.73
N LEU A 24 10.24 34.87 -34.62
CA LEU A 24 11.10 35.33 -33.54
C LEU A 24 12.54 34.80 -33.79
N THR A 25 13.42 35.69 -34.20
CA THR A 25 14.87 35.47 -34.22
C THR A 25 15.41 35.55 -32.81
N THR A 26 15.75 34.40 -32.24
CA THR A 26 16.47 34.32 -30.95
C THR A 26 17.97 34.34 -31.22
N THR A 27 18.61 35.42 -30.86
CA THR A 27 20.06 35.54 -30.73
C THR A 27 20.47 34.98 -29.39
N THR A 28 21.14 33.82 -29.37
CA THR A 28 21.77 33.22 -28.19
C THR A 28 23.05 33.97 -27.83
N PRO A 29 23.25 34.44 -26.61
CA PRO A 29 24.54 34.97 -26.17
C PRO A 29 25.49 33.82 -25.85
N LYS A 30 26.75 33.96 -26.34
CA LYS A 30 27.86 33.02 -26.05
C LYS A 30 28.16 33.00 -24.54
N PRO A 31 28.43 31.81 -23.92
CA PRO A 31 28.81 31.75 -22.52
C PRO A 31 30.22 32.34 -22.33
N ARG A 32 30.31 33.27 -21.38
CA ARG A 32 31.57 33.82 -20.89
C ARG A 32 32.21 32.83 -19.93
N LEU A 33 33.41 32.34 -20.26
CA LEU A 33 34.22 31.51 -19.35
C LEU A 33 34.61 32.38 -18.14
N ILE A 34 34.07 32.05 -16.97
CA ILE A 34 34.56 32.61 -15.70
C ILE A 34 35.56 31.58 -15.14
N THR A 35 36.84 31.95 -15.18
CA THR A 35 37.90 31.20 -14.49
C THR A 35 37.77 31.39 -12.98
N ALA A 36 37.47 30.33 -12.24
CA ALA A 36 37.47 30.33 -10.77
C ALA A 36 38.92 30.31 -10.26
N PRO A 37 39.24 31.01 -9.17
CA PRO A 37 40.56 30.94 -8.55
C PRO A 37 40.75 29.61 -7.87
N GLN A 38 41.91 28.97 -8.13
CA GLN A 38 42.35 27.74 -7.41
C GLN A 38 42.63 28.08 -5.96
N LYS A 39 41.84 27.51 -5.06
CA LYS A 39 42.16 27.48 -3.63
C LYS A 39 42.95 26.19 -3.32
N THR A 40 44.14 26.38 -2.78
CA THR A 40 44.97 25.33 -2.16
C THR A 40 44.23 24.60 -1.06
N PRO A 41 44.38 23.27 -0.90
CA PRO A 41 43.69 22.52 0.13
C PRO A 41 44.33 22.81 1.50
N SER A 42 43.60 23.46 2.38
CA SER A 42 43.92 23.50 3.79
C SER A 42 43.57 22.15 4.42
N LYS A 43 44.51 21.60 5.18
CA LYS A 43 44.34 20.37 5.98
C LYS A 43 43.16 20.56 6.93
N LEU A 44 42.05 19.88 6.68
CA LEU A 44 40.99 19.69 7.66
C LEU A 44 41.45 18.72 8.71
N THR A 45 41.69 19.21 9.92
CA THR A 45 41.80 18.41 11.12
C THR A 45 40.38 17.96 11.50
N VAL A 46 40.15 16.65 11.42
CA VAL A 46 38.91 16.01 11.88
C VAL A 46 38.89 16.04 13.40
N PRO A 47 37.88 16.60 14.08
CA PRO A 47 37.75 16.47 15.51
C PRO A 47 37.48 15.02 15.89
N ARG A 48 38.21 14.50 16.86
CA ARG A 48 37.95 13.19 17.46
C ARG A 48 36.49 13.08 17.90
N SER A 49 35.86 11.98 17.51
CA SER A 49 34.52 11.59 17.90
C SER A 49 34.28 11.73 19.39
N ALA A 50 33.30 12.56 19.76
CA ALA A 50 32.70 12.49 21.08
C ALA A 50 31.92 11.18 21.16
N SER A 51 32.26 10.34 22.14
CA SER A 51 31.48 9.15 22.45
C SER A 51 30.12 9.60 22.99
N PHE A 52 29.08 9.35 22.26
CA PHE A 52 27.73 9.42 22.80
C PHE A 52 27.56 8.23 23.75
N ALA A 53 27.58 8.50 25.04
CA ALA A 53 27.12 7.55 26.03
C ALA A 53 25.61 7.50 25.95
N THR A 54 25.08 6.49 25.25
CA THR A 54 23.67 6.13 25.33
C THR A 54 23.44 5.46 26.68
N SER A 55 22.76 6.16 27.58
CA SER A 55 22.08 5.51 28.70
C SER A 55 20.89 4.74 28.11
N ALA A 56 21.12 3.48 27.76
CA ALA A 56 20.04 2.55 27.48
C ALA A 56 19.36 2.23 28.81
N GLU A 57 18.20 2.81 29.08
CA GLU A 57 17.24 2.22 30.00
C GLU A 57 16.93 0.82 29.50
N ALA A 58 17.20 -0.19 30.31
CA ALA A 58 16.91 -1.58 30.04
C ALA A 58 15.37 -1.72 29.96
N THR A 59 14.82 -1.70 28.78
CA THR A 59 13.46 -2.15 28.51
C THR A 59 13.39 -3.64 28.83
N ALA A 60 12.29 -4.06 29.49
CA ALA A 60 12.01 -5.47 29.77
C ALA A 60 12.18 -6.32 28.51
N PRO A 61 12.66 -7.56 28.60
CA PRO A 61 12.86 -8.41 27.43
C PRO A 61 11.53 -8.59 26.71
N THR A 62 11.47 -8.11 25.48
CA THR A 62 10.42 -8.51 24.52
C THR A 62 10.49 -10.03 24.36
N PRO A 63 9.33 -10.72 24.19
CA PRO A 63 9.34 -12.16 23.91
C PRO A 63 10.31 -12.45 22.76
N GLU A 64 11.15 -13.49 22.91
CA GLU A 64 12.10 -13.87 21.87
C GLU A 64 11.32 -14.16 20.58
N ALA A 65 11.39 -13.25 19.62
CA ALA A 65 10.90 -13.49 18.28
C ALA A 65 11.81 -14.53 17.61
N GLU A 66 11.23 -15.53 16.94
CA GLU A 66 12.02 -16.44 16.12
C GLU A 66 12.71 -15.63 15.01
N VAL A 67 13.99 -15.94 14.81
CA VAL A 67 14.78 -15.28 13.74
C VAL A 67 14.21 -15.69 12.39
N ASN A 68 13.83 -14.71 11.55
CA ASN A 68 13.44 -14.96 10.17
C ASN A 68 14.64 -15.53 9.40
N THR A 69 14.59 -16.83 9.09
CA THR A 69 15.70 -17.54 8.42
C THR A 69 15.91 -17.07 6.98
N ASN A 70 14.88 -16.66 6.27
CA ASN A 70 14.99 -16.14 4.89
C ASN A 70 15.62 -14.75 4.89
N PHE A 71 15.18 -13.87 5.77
CA PHE A 71 15.76 -12.53 5.91
C PHE A 71 17.20 -12.60 6.45
N ALA A 72 17.48 -13.52 7.35
CA ALA A 72 18.84 -13.77 7.85
C ALA A 72 19.82 -14.23 6.75
N ALA A 73 19.33 -14.86 5.69
CA ALA A 73 20.17 -15.29 4.56
C ALA A 73 20.73 -14.11 3.73
N VAL A 74 20.04 -12.95 3.74
CA VAL A 74 20.51 -11.73 3.07
C VAL A 74 21.26 -10.77 4.02
N ALA A 75 21.22 -11.04 5.34
CA ALA A 75 21.92 -10.25 6.35
C ALA A 75 23.34 -10.79 6.58
N THR A 76 24.33 -9.90 6.63
CA THR A 76 25.73 -10.27 6.90
C THR A 76 26.24 -9.52 8.13
N GLY A 77 26.55 -10.27 9.17
CA GLY A 77 27.08 -9.75 10.43
C GLY A 77 26.06 -8.95 11.26
N GLY A 78 26.11 -9.08 12.56
CA GLY A 78 25.18 -8.39 13.45
C GLY A 78 24.02 -9.26 13.93
N ILE A 79 23.05 -8.61 14.59
CA ILE A 79 21.85 -9.25 15.13
C ILE A 79 20.82 -9.29 14.01
N PRO A 80 20.25 -10.47 13.68
CA PRO A 80 19.18 -10.58 12.70
C PRO A 80 17.96 -9.74 13.14
N TYR A 81 17.23 -9.23 12.14
CA TYR A 81 15.97 -8.53 12.40
C TYR A 81 14.97 -9.50 13.05
N PRO A 82 14.24 -9.09 14.08
CA PRO A 82 13.23 -9.94 14.70
C PRO A 82 12.10 -10.19 13.69
N GLY A 83 11.59 -11.42 13.64
CA GLY A 83 10.40 -11.79 12.87
C GLY A 83 9.11 -11.34 13.55
N ILE A 84 7.98 -11.92 13.11
CA ILE A 84 6.66 -11.65 13.68
C ILE A 84 6.66 -12.06 15.17
N PRO A 85 6.31 -11.13 16.10
CA PRO A 85 6.34 -11.43 17.52
C PRO A 85 5.28 -12.47 17.90
N LYS A 86 5.66 -13.44 18.73
CA LYS A 86 4.75 -14.41 19.32
C LYS A 86 4.09 -13.80 20.56
N ILE A 87 2.82 -13.42 20.43
CA ILE A 87 2.05 -12.78 21.51
C ILE A 87 0.94 -13.74 21.91
N GLU A 88 1.09 -14.38 23.08
CA GLU A 88 0.15 -15.41 23.58
C GLU A 88 -1.14 -14.79 24.13
N ASP A 89 -1.07 -13.63 24.77
CA ASP A 89 -2.26 -12.95 25.29
C ASP A 89 -3.04 -12.27 24.15
N PRO A 90 -4.29 -12.67 23.88
CA PRO A 90 -5.05 -12.13 22.77
C PRO A 90 -5.38 -10.63 22.94
N TYR A 91 -5.44 -10.10 24.16
CA TYR A 91 -5.64 -8.66 24.38
C TYR A 91 -4.37 -7.87 24.04
N GLN A 92 -3.20 -8.39 24.38
CA GLN A 92 -1.92 -7.80 23.98
C GLN A 92 -1.72 -7.90 22.46
N LYS A 93 -2.12 -9.04 21.85
CA LYS A 93 -2.11 -9.21 20.39
C LYS A 93 -3.02 -8.19 19.71
N ARG A 94 -4.23 -7.96 20.23
CA ARG A 94 -5.14 -6.90 19.75
C ARG A 94 -4.48 -5.52 19.80
N GLN A 95 -3.89 -5.15 20.93
CA GLN A 95 -3.19 -3.88 21.10
C GLN A 95 -2.10 -3.72 20.04
N TRP A 96 -1.24 -4.71 19.89
CA TRP A 96 -0.18 -4.75 18.90
C TRP A 96 -0.72 -4.58 17.47
N GLN A 97 -1.76 -5.34 17.10
CA GLN A 97 -2.38 -5.23 15.77
C GLN A 97 -2.94 -3.83 15.50
N LEU A 98 -3.58 -3.19 16.49
CA LEU A 98 -4.15 -1.85 16.33
C LEU A 98 -3.07 -0.76 16.22
N GLU A 99 -1.95 -0.91 16.92
CA GLU A 99 -0.78 -0.04 16.77
C GLU A 99 -0.18 -0.16 15.36
N HIS A 100 -0.01 -1.39 14.85
CA HIS A 100 0.48 -1.64 13.50
C HIS A 100 -0.50 -1.16 12.43
N MET A 101 -1.80 -1.30 12.66
CA MET A 101 -2.85 -0.77 11.79
C MET A 101 -2.78 0.77 11.70
N ALA A 102 -2.61 1.47 12.82
CA ALA A 102 -2.43 2.92 12.83
C ALA A 102 -1.17 3.34 12.09
N GLY A 103 -0.07 2.60 12.29
CA GLY A 103 1.18 2.80 11.56
C GLY A 103 1.01 2.60 10.06
N ALA A 104 0.35 1.53 9.63
CA ALA A 104 0.07 1.25 8.23
C ALA A 104 -0.73 2.38 7.55
N PHE A 105 -1.73 2.95 8.21
CA PHE A 105 -2.44 4.11 7.71
C PHE A 105 -1.54 5.34 7.54
N ARG A 106 -0.65 5.59 8.50
CA ARG A 106 0.29 6.72 8.41
C ARG A 106 1.30 6.52 7.27
N VAL A 107 1.80 5.29 7.08
CA VAL A 107 2.61 4.92 5.91
C VAL A 107 1.84 5.19 4.62
N PHE A 108 0.59 4.75 4.51
CA PHE A 108 -0.26 5.02 3.34
C PHE A 108 -0.46 6.52 3.10
N SER A 109 -0.64 7.29 4.17
CA SER A 109 -0.72 8.75 4.08
C SER A 109 0.55 9.38 3.51
N ARG A 110 1.72 8.98 4.02
CA ARG A 110 3.01 9.47 3.56
C ARG A 110 3.30 9.09 2.11
N MET A 111 2.86 7.91 1.69
CA MET A 111 2.99 7.43 0.31
C MET A 111 1.95 8.03 -0.66
N GLY A 112 1.01 8.84 -0.16
CA GLY A 112 0.01 9.51 -0.99
C GLY A 112 -1.16 8.62 -1.40
N PHE A 113 -1.50 7.59 -0.60
CA PHE A 113 -2.63 6.71 -0.87
C PHE A 113 -3.95 7.21 -0.27
N THR A 114 -3.99 8.46 0.17
CA THR A 114 -5.21 9.09 0.69
C THR A 114 -6.02 9.72 -0.43
N GLU A 115 -7.32 9.43 -0.48
CA GLU A 115 -8.25 10.05 -1.42
C GLU A 115 -9.61 10.26 -0.76
N GLY A 116 -9.79 11.45 -0.16
CA GLY A 116 -11.03 11.80 0.56
C GLY A 116 -11.33 10.82 1.70
N ALA A 117 -12.52 10.22 1.66
CA ALA A 117 -12.97 9.21 2.63
C ALA A 117 -12.79 7.76 2.12
N ALA A 118 -12.14 7.59 0.98
CA ALA A 118 -11.90 6.27 0.40
C ALA A 118 -10.68 5.58 1.04
N GLY A 119 -10.70 4.25 0.99
CA GLY A 119 -9.63 3.42 1.53
C GLY A 119 -9.89 2.97 2.97
N HIS A 120 -9.48 1.74 3.24
CA HIS A 120 -9.68 1.07 4.53
C HIS A 120 -8.66 -0.04 4.73
N ILE A 121 -8.29 -0.24 5.98
CA ILE A 121 -7.60 -1.44 6.44
C ILE A 121 -8.52 -2.09 7.46
N SER A 122 -8.66 -3.40 7.41
CA SER A 122 -9.35 -4.18 8.44
C SER A 122 -8.44 -5.21 9.05
N VAL A 123 -8.70 -5.52 10.32
CA VAL A 123 -7.95 -6.54 11.07
C VAL A 123 -8.93 -7.41 11.83
N ARG A 124 -8.77 -8.73 11.72
CA ARG A 124 -9.53 -9.71 12.52
C ARG A 124 -9.17 -9.57 13.98
N ASP A 125 -10.18 -9.55 14.85
CA ASP A 125 -9.95 -9.48 16.30
C ASP A 125 -9.39 -10.82 16.83
N PRO A 126 -8.24 -10.83 17.52
CA PRO A 126 -7.68 -12.06 18.08
C PRO A 126 -8.42 -12.55 19.33
N VAL A 127 -9.28 -11.73 19.95
CA VAL A 127 -10.10 -12.11 21.13
C VAL A 127 -11.41 -12.75 20.67
N ASP A 128 -12.02 -12.19 19.61
CA ASP A 128 -13.22 -12.73 18.96
C ASP A 128 -13.04 -12.73 17.45
N PRO A 129 -12.53 -13.84 16.86
CA PRO A 129 -12.22 -13.93 15.44
C PRO A 129 -13.41 -13.78 14.48
N THR A 130 -14.63 -13.67 14.99
CA THR A 130 -15.83 -13.36 14.19
C THR A 130 -16.02 -11.86 14.00
N THR A 131 -15.22 -11.03 14.65
CA THR A 131 -15.30 -9.58 14.63
C THR A 131 -14.05 -8.94 14.03
N PHE A 132 -14.14 -7.65 13.66
CA PHE A 132 -13.09 -6.96 12.93
C PHE A 132 -12.88 -5.54 13.47
N TRP A 133 -11.66 -5.05 13.33
CA TRP A 133 -11.32 -3.65 13.51
C TRP A 133 -11.14 -2.98 12.17
N ILE A 134 -11.66 -1.76 12.01
CA ILE A 134 -11.58 -0.97 10.79
C ILE A 134 -11.41 0.51 11.14
N ASN A 135 -10.91 1.33 10.20
CA ASN A 135 -10.77 2.76 10.41
C ASN A 135 -12.11 3.51 10.45
N PRO A 136 -12.19 4.62 11.21
CA PRO A 136 -13.31 5.54 11.14
C PRO A 136 -13.43 6.18 9.76
N MET A 137 -14.63 6.36 9.24
CA MET A 137 -14.88 7.04 7.99
C MET A 137 -14.53 8.53 8.07
N GLY A 138 -13.81 9.06 7.09
CA GLY A 138 -13.57 10.49 6.95
C GLY A 138 -12.47 11.07 7.85
N VAL A 139 -11.73 10.24 8.57
CA VAL A 139 -10.50 10.66 9.28
C VAL A 139 -9.30 10.47 8.36
N HIS A 140 -8.48 11.51 8.25
CA HIS A 140 -7.28 11.46 7.41
C HIS A 140 -6.28 10.42 7.94
N PHE A 141 -5.76 9.56 7.08
CA PHE A 141 -4.89 8.42 7.45
C PHE A 141 -3.69 8.83 8.32
N GLY A 142 -3.06 9.97 8.02
CA GLY A 142 -1.92 10.48 8.79
C GLY A 142 -2.26 10.97 10.20
N MET A 143 -3.53 11.00 10.59
CA MET A 143 -3.97 11.39 11.93
C MET A 143 -4.36 10.21 12.80
N LEU A 144 -4.53 9.02 12.20
CA LEU A 144 -5.03 7.84 12.90
C LEU A 144 -4.07 7.35 13.99
N LYS A 145 -4.67 6.90 15.10
CA LYS A 145 -4.03 6.27 16.26
C LYS A 145 -4.73 4.94 16.54
N ALA A 146 -4.10 4.08 17.31
CA ALA A 146 -4.67 2.78 17.71
C ALA A 146 -6.07 2.92 18.33
N SER A 147 -6.28 3.93 19.18
CA SER A 147 -7.57 4.22 19.83
C SER A 147 -8.68 4.72 18.91
N ASP A 148 -8.35 5.13 17.69
CA ASP A 148 -9.35 5.63 16.74
C ASP A 148 -10.10 4.51 16.01
N MET A 149 -9.61 3.27 16.09
CA MET A 149 -10.16 2.14 15.36
C MET A 149 -11.54 1.75 15.90
N VAL A 150 -12.40 1.30 14.99
CA VAL A 150 -13.79 0.94 15.24
C VAL A 150 -13.91 -0.57 15.26
N HIS A 151 -14.50 -1.14 16.31
CA HIS A 151 -14.76 -2.57 16.42
C HIS A 151 -16.16 -2.89 15.90
N ILE A 152 -16.26 -3.78 14.92
CA ILE A 152 -17.50 -4.14 14.23
C ILE A 152 -17.71 -5.65 14.24
N ASN A 153 -18.97 -6.08 14.26
CA ASN A 153 -19.34 -7.48 14.10
C ASN A 153 -19.55 -7.86 12.63
N GLU A 154 -19.90 -9.10 12.36
CA GLU A 154 -20.15 -9.64 11.00
C GLU A 154 -21.30 -8.94 10.25
N ASP A 155 -22.22 -8.31 10.98
CA ASP A 155 -23.35 -7.55 10.41
C ASP A 155 -23.00 -6.07 10.16
N GLY A 156 -21.74 -5.67 10.42
CA GLY A 156 -21.30 -4.27 10.27
C GLY A 156 -21.74 -3.35 11.41
N GLN A 157 -22.25 -3.88 12.52
CA GLN A 157 -22.66 -3.10 13.68
C GLN A 157 -21.44 -2.74 14.53
N VAL A 158 -21.37 -1.47 14.95
CA VAL A 158 -20.30 -1.00 15.85
C VAL A 158 -20.54 -1.54 17.26
N ILE A 159 -19.68 -2.44 17.71
CA ILE A 159 -19.77 -3.11 19.02
C ILE A 159 -18.77 -2.57 20.05
N GLY A 160 -17.69 -1.89 19.59
CA GLY A 160 -16.64 -1.38 20.48
C GLY A 160 -15.71 -0.38 19.82
N GLY A 161 -14.61 -0.06 20.50
CA GLY A 161 -13.63 0.91 20.03
C GLY A 161 -14.23 2.32 19.93
N ASN A 162 -13.77 3.07 18.94
CA ASN A 162 -14.33 4.38 18.62
C ASN A 162 -15.73 4.20 17.98
N ARG A 163 -16.76 4.82 18.57
CA ARG A 163 -18.16 4.64 18.18
C ARG A 163 -18.60 5.63 17.10
N VAL A 164 -17.97 5.56 15.94
CA VAL A 164 -18.24 6.43 14.78
C VAL A 164 -18.56 5.59 13.54
N ALA A 165 -19.02 6.25 12.48
CA ALA A 165 -19.35 5.58 11.23
C ALA A 165 -18.12 4.97 10.55
N VAL A 166 -18.30 3.83 9.91
CA VAL A 166 -17.33 3.17 9.03
C VAL A 166 -17.81 3.23 7.58
N ASN A 167 -16.91 2.98 6.64
CA ASN A 167 -17.26 2.87 5.21
C ASN A 167 -17.99 1.54 4.96
N ALA A 168 -19.29 1.61 4.64
CA ALA A 168 -20.12 0.43 4.43
C ALA A 168 -19.64 -0.43 3.23
N ALA A 169 -19.25 0.20 2.12
CA ALA A 169 -18.72 -0.52 0.96
C ALA A 169 -17.40 -1.25 1.29
N GLY A 170 -16.52 -0.57 2.05
CA GLY A 170 -15.30 -1.19 2.56
C GLY A 170 -15.58 -2.37 3.48
N PHE A 171 -16.55 -2.23 4.38
CA PHE A 171 -16.97 -3.33 5.25
C PHE A 171 -17.43 -4.55 4.45
N MET A 172 -18.29 -4.37 3.45
CA MET A 172 -18.82 -5.49 2.63
C MET A 172 -17.69 -6.29 1.97
N ILE A 173 -16.72 -5.60 1.36
CA ILE A 173 -15.59 -6.26 0.71
C ILE A 173 -14.71 -6.99 1.73
N HIS A 174 -14.32 -6.30 2.81
CA HIS A 174 -13.40 -6.86 3.80
C HIS A 174 -14.02 -8.00 4.61
N SER A 175 -15.29 -7.87 5.02
CA SER A 175 -16.03 -8.92 5.71
C SER A 175 -16.11 -10.21 4.86
N ALA A 176 -16.40 -10.08 3.56
CA ALA A 176 -16.44 -11.22 2.65
C ALA A 176 -15.08 -11.92 2.54
N ILE A 177 -13.98 -11.16 2.47
CA ILE A 177 -12.62 -11.72 2.42
C ILE A 177 -12.30 -12.44 3.73
N HIS A 178 -12.54 -11.82 4.88
CA HIS A 178 -12.29 -12.46 6.18
C HIS A 178 -13.12 -13.74 6.38
N LYS A 179 -14.37 -13.76 5.91
CA LYS A 179 -15.22 -14.97 5.97
C LYS A 179 -14.69 -16.09 5.05
N ALA A 180 -14.26 -15.75 3.82
CA ALA A 180 -13.77 -16.73 2.86
C ALA A 180 -12.34 -17.23 3.17
N ARG A 181 -11.54 -16.46 3.90
CA ARG A 181 -10.11 -16.68 4.14
C ARG A 181 -9.78 -16.61 5.65
N PRO A 182 -9.96 -17.72 6.39
CA PRO A 182 -9.61 -17.78 7.81
C PRO A 182 -8.12 -17.57 8.12
N ASP A 183 -7.25 -17.73 7.11
CA ASP A 183 -5.81 -17.48 7.16
C ASP A 183 -5.43 -16.00 6.94
N VAL A 184 -6.42 -15.16 6.66
CA VAL A 184 -6.24 -13.72 6.48
C VAL A 184 -6.69 -13.00 7.74
N ASP A 185 -5.72 -12.41 8.45
CA ASP A 185 -5.98 -11.57 9.62
C ASP A 185 -6.13 -10.08 9.24
N ALA A 186 -5.52 -9.64 8.13
CA ALA A 186 -5.60 -8.25 7.70
C ALA A 186 -5.86 -8.11 6.20
N ALA A 187 -6.60 -7.07 5.82
CA ALA A 187 -6.82 -6.67 4.42
C ALA A 187 -6.66 -5.16 4.27
N CYS A 188 -6.03 -4.74 3.17
CA CYS A 188 -5.75 -3.35 2.83
C CYS A 188 -6.34 -2.99 1.47
N HIS A 189 -7.03 -1.86 1.39
CA HIS A 189 -7.50 -1.26 0.15
C HIS A 189 -7.36 0.25 0.21
N ALA A 190 -6.90 0.86 -0.87
CA ALA A 190 -6.90 2.31 -1.03
C ALA A 190 -7.01 2.68 -2.52
N HIS A 191 -7.48 3.88 -2.81
CA HIS A 191 -7.57 4.42 -4.17
C HIS A 191 -6.25 5.06 -4.59
N SER A 192 -5.17 4.29 -4.55
CA SER A 192 -3.83 4.73 -4.92
C SER A 192 -3.72 5.04 -6.41
N LYS A 193 -2.84 5.96 -6.77
CA LYS A 193 -2.78 6.56 -8.11
C LYS A 193 -2.47 5.55 -9.21
N PHE A 194 -1.41 4.77 -9.02
CA PHE A 194 -0.92 3.84 -10.04
C PHE A 194 -1.71 2.53 -10.04
N GLY A 195 -2.21 2.11 -8.88
CA GLY A 195 -3.13 0.98 -8.76
C GLY A 195 -4.44 1.23 -9.50
N LYS A 196 -5.05 2.43 -9.33
CA LYS A 196 -6.22 2.82 -10.12
C LYS A 196 -5.91 2.82 -11.62
N ALA A 197 -4.77 3.39 -12.03
CA ALA A 197 -4.39 3.46 -13.42
C ALA A 197 -4.18 2.06 -14.02
N TRP A 198 -3.45 1.17 -13.32
CA TRP A 198 -3.22 -0.20 -13.77
C TRP A 198 -4.52 -1.03 -13.81
N SER A 199 -5.40 -0.86 -12.85
CA SER A 199 -6.65 -1.60 -12.76
C SER A 199 -7.54 -1.42 -14.00
N THR A 200 -7.38 -0.32 -14.75
CA THR A 200 -8.14 -0.06 -15.98
C THR A 200 -7.82 -1.05 -17.12
N PHE A 201 -6.65 -1.69 -17.07
CA PHE A 201 -6.30 -2.70 -18.07
C PHE A 201 -6.94 -4.06 -17.81
N GLY A 202 -7.47 -4.32 -16.60
CA GLY A 202 -8.10 -5.59 -16.23
C GLY A 202 -7.18 -6.79 -16.41
N LYS A 203 -5.87 -6.62 -16.18
CA LYS A 203 -4.86 -7.68 -16.31
C LYS A 203 -3.91 -7.72 -15.10
N PRO A 204 -3.30 -8.88 -14.81
CA PRO A 204 -2.30 -8.98 -13.74
C PRO A 204 -1.05 -8.17 -14.09
N LEU A 205 -0.20 -7.96 -13.09
CA LEU A 205 1.14 -7.40 -13.25
C LEU A 205 2.04 -8.45 -13.93
N ASP A 206 2.84 -8.01 -14.89
CA ASP A 206 3.89 -8.85 -15.49
C ASP A 206 5.12 -8.91 -14.57
N ILE A 207 5.80 -10.02 -14.55
CA ILE A 207 7.00 -10.21 -13.73
C ILE A 207 8.21 -9.66 -14.48
N ILE A 208 8.46 -8.35 -14.36
CA ILE A 208 9.47 -7.61 -15.14
C ILE A 208 10.67 -7.13 -14.33
N ASN A 209 10.62 -7.26 -13.01
CA ASN A 209 11.71 -6.94 -12.09
C ASN A 209 11.64 -7.84 -10.86
N GLN A 210 12.67 -7.77 -10.00
CA GLN A 210 12.77 -8.60 -8.79
C GLN A 210 11.57 -8.41 -7.86
N ASP A 211 11.14 -7.18 -7.65
CA ASP A 211 10.04 -6.86 -6.72
C ASP A 211 8.71 -7.43 -7.22
N ALA A 212 8.48 -7.44 -8.53
CA ALA A 212 7.30 -8.04 -9.13
C ALA A 212 7.22 -9.55 -8.88
N CYS A 213 8.34 -10.24 -8.63
CA CYS A 213 8.35 -11.68 -8.34
C CYS A 213 7.53 -12.04 -7.09
N ILE A 214 7.33 -11.11 -6.16
CA ILE A 214 6.46 -11.32 -4.98
C ILE A 214 5.00 -11.57 -5.38
N PHE A 215 4.60 -11.12 -6.56
CA PHE A 215 3.26 -11.33 -7.12
C PHE A 215 3.18 -12.52 -8.08
N TRP A 216 4.28 -13.26 -8.28
CA TRP A 216 4.29 -14.46 -9.11
C TRP A 216 3.34 -15.53 -8.52
N ASN A 217 2.31 -15.93 -9.29
CA ASN A 217 1.25 -16.84 -8.84
C ASN A 217 0.59 -16.44 -7.49
N ASN A 218 0.64 -15.15 -7.11
CA ASN A 218 0.15 -14.61 -5.86
C ASN A 218 -0.75 -13.37 -6.07
N GLN A 219 -1.25 -13.19 -7.27
CA GLN A 219 -2.15 -12.11 -7.64
C GLN A 219 -3.30 -12.63 -8.52
N SER A 220 -4.40 -11.90 -8.51
CA SER A 220 -5.56 -12.17 -9.37
C SER A 220 -6.19 -10.87 -9.86
N VAL A 221 -7.17 -10.98 -10.74
CA VAL A 221 -7.95 -9.85 -11.26
C VAL A 221 -9.42 -10.14 -11.05
N TYR A 222 -10.12 -9.24 -10.39
CA TYR A 222 -11.57 -9.17 -10.42
C TYR A 222 -11.99 -8.36 -11.63
N SER A 223 -12.40 -9.02 -12.71
CA SER A 223 -12.62 -8.45 -14.05
C SER A 223 -14.01 -7.84 -14.24
N SER A 224 -14.69 -7.43 -13.16
CA SER A 224 -16.00 -6.78 -13.18
C SER A 224 -15.94 -5.45 -12.43
N PHE A 225 -16.84 -4.53 -12.79
CA PHE A 225 -17.03 -3.27 -12.07
C PHE A 225 -18.54 -3.03 -11.93
N GLY A 226 -19.09 -3.35 -10.75
CA GLY A 226 -20.51 -3.16 -10.43
C GLY A 226 -20.85 -1.76 -9.90
N GLY A 227 -19.86 -0.86 -9.80
CA GLY A 227 -20.02 0.44 -9.15
C GLY A 227 -19.60 0.40 -7.67
N VAL A 228 -20.28 1.17 -6.82
CA VAL A 228 -20.07 1.14 -5.37
C VAL A 228 -20.67 -0.13 -4.80
N VAL A 229 -19.88 -0.87 -4.01
CA VAL A 229 -20.29 -2.15 -3.42
C VAL A 229 -21.29 -1.91 -2.29
N PHE A 230 -22.55 -2.20 -2.52
CA PHE A 230 -23.62 -2.15 -1.51
C PHE A 230 -24.30 -3.50 -1.28
N GLU A 231 -23.88 -4.52 -2.01
CA GLU A 231 -24.48 -5.86 -1.96
C GLU A 231 -23.44 -6.90 -1.53
N ASP A 232 -23.84 -7.83 -0.70
CA ASP A 232 -22.99 -8.93 -0.18
C ASP A 232 -22.43 -9.79 -1.33
N GLU A 233 -23.18 -9.93 -2.42
CA GLU A 233 -22.78 -10.74 -3.57
C GLU A 233 -21.53 -10.19 -4.26
N GLU A 234 -21.32 -8.87 -4.33
CA GLU A 234 -20.12 -8.34 -4.95
C GLU A 234 -18.90 -8.54 -4.06
N GLY A 235 -19.03 -8.37 -2.75
CA GLY A 235 -18.00 -8.73 -1.79
C GLY A 235 -17.58 -10.20 -1.91
N ALA A 236 -18.55 -11.10 -2.03
CA ALA A 236 -18.31 -12.53 -2.22
C ALA A 236 -17.56 -12.83 -3.54
N ARG A 237 -17.94 -12.18 -4.65
CA ARG A 237 -17.24 -12.33 -5.94
C ARG A 237 -15.80 -11.81 -5.90
N ILE A 238 -15.55 -10.72 -5.16
CA ILE A 238 -14.18 -10.21 -4.95
C ILE A 238 -13.36 -11.21 -4.14
N ALA A 239 -13.92 -11.78 -3.07
CA ALA A 239 -13.26 -12.81 -2.27
C ALA A 239 -13.00 -14.10 -3.08
N GLU A 240 -13.93 -14.51 -3.95
CA GLU A 240 -13.74 -15.61 -4.90
C GLU A 240 -12.61 -15.31 -5.89
N ALA A 241 -12.55 -14.09 -6.43
CA ALA A 241 -11.50 -13.65 -7.35
C ALA A 241 -10.12 -13.63 -6.68
N LEU A 242 -10.02 -13.20 -5.41
CA LEU A 242 -8.78 -13.32 -4.63
C LEU A 242 -8.35 -14.80 -4.53
N GLY A 243 -9.31 -15.70 -4.37
CA GLY A 243 -9.09 -17.14 -4.32
C GLY A 243 -8.44 -17.62 -3.02
N PRO A 244 -8.14 -18.93 -2.93
CA PRO A 244 -7.76 -19.56 -1.67
C PRO A 244 -6.32 -19.31 -1.23
N LYS A 245 -5.45 -18.78 -2.11
CA LYS A 245 -4.01 -18.64 -1.84
C LYS A 245 -3.43 -17.28 -2.13
N ASN A 246 -4.02 -16.52 -3.07
CA ASN A 246 -3.45 -15.22 -3.44
C ASN A 246 -3.53 -14.23 -2.29
N ARG A 247 -2.58 -13.30 -2.27
CA ARG A 247 -2.50 -12.19 -1.31
C ARG A 247 -2.83 -10.84 -1.93
N ALA A 248 -3.04 -10.79 -3.25
CA ALA A 248 -3.36 -9.56 -3.96
C ALA A 248 -4.45 -9.79 -5.01
N VAL A 249 -5.34 -8.81 -5.16
CA VAL A 249 -6.32 -8.76 -6.23
C VAL A 249 -6.41 -7.35 -6.82
N ILE A 250 -6.39 -7.27 -8.14
CA ILE A 250 -6.63 -6.05 -8.90
C ILE A 250 -8.13 -5.96 -9.15
N LEU A 251 -8.78 -4.94 -8.61
CA LEU A 251 -10.19 -4.66 -8.84
C LEU A 251 -10.30 -3.79 -10.09
N GLN A 252 -10.76 -4.36 -11.21
CA GLN A 252 -10.85 -3.65 -12.50
C GLN A 252 -11.60 -2.33 -12.37
N ASN A 253 -11.03 -1.24 -12.91
CA ASN A 253 -11.54 0.14 -12.84
C ASN A 253 -11.73 0.70 -11.42
N HIS A 254 -11.15 0.08 -10.40
CA HIS A 254 -11.34 0.49 -9.01
C HIS A 254 -9.98 0.73 -8.29
N GLY A 255 -9.13 -0.28 -8.24
CA GLY A 255 -7.85 -0.18 -7.55
C GLY A 255 -7.27 -1.51 -7.12
N LEU A 256 -6.52 -1.50 -6.03
CA LEU A 256 -5.84 -2.67 -5.49
C LEU A 256 -6.43 -3.08 -4.15
N LEU A 257 -6.38 -4.38 -3.86
CA LEU A 257 -6.63 -4.93 -2.54
C LEU A 257 -5.58 -6.00 -2.24
N THR A 258 -5.04 -5.95 -1.02
CA THR A 258 -4.08 -6.95 -0.53
C THR A 258 -4.52 -7.53 0.80
N ALA A 259 -4.07 -8.75 1.10
CA ALA A 259 -4.43 -9.52 2.27
C ALA A 259 -3.21 -10.20 2.88
N GLY A 260 -3.18 -10.36 4.18
CA GLY A 260 -2.05 -10.98 4.89
C GLY A 260 -2.47 -11.60 6.23
N GLY A 261 -1.57 -12.39 6.80
CA GLY A 261 -1.67 -12.91 8.17
C GLY A 261 -1.30 -11.87 9.24
N THR A 262 -0.73 -10.71 8.81
CA THR A 262 -0.50 -9.53 9.65
C THR A 262 -0.87 -8.27 8.88
N VAL A 263 -1.07 -7.17 9.62
CA VAL A 263 -1.25 -5.83 9.00
C VAL A 263 -0.03 -5.46 8.18
N ASP A 264 1.15 -5.76 8.69
CA ASP A 264 2.43 -5.43 8.08
C ASP A 264 2.61 -6.12 6.73
N GLU A 265 2.33 -7.42 6.66
CA GLU A 265 2.31 -8.19 5.41
C GLU A 265 1.35 -7.55 4.39
N ALA A 266 0.10 -7.32 4.80
CA ALA A 266 -0.90 -6.75 3.89
C ALA A 266 -0.55 -5.34 3.42
N ALA A 267 -0.02 -4.49 4.31
CA ALA A 267 0.36 -3.10 4.00
C ALA A 267 1.63 -3.03 3.14
N TYR A 268 2.62 -3.89 3.41
CA TYR A 268 3.80 -3.98 2.56
C TYR A 268 3.44 -4.41 1.14
N LEU A 269 2.65 -5.49 1.01
CA LEU A 269 2.17 -5.96 -0.29
C LEU A 269 1.41 -4.87 -1.04
N PHE A 270 0.56 -4.08 -0.36
CA PHE A 270 -0.14 -2.96 -0.98
C PHE A 270 0.83 -1.91 -1.52
N SER A 271 1.77 -1.47 -0.70
CA SER A 271 2.76 -0.47 -1.06
C SER A 271 3.67 -0.94 -2.20
N LEU A 272 4.07 -2.21 -2.17
CA LEU A 272 4.89 -2.81 -3.21
C LEU A 272 4.10 -2.95 -4.52
N MET A 273 2.84 -3.37 -4.45
CA MET A 273 1.98 -3.50 -5.63
C MET A 273 1.74 -2.16 -6.31
N GLU A 274 1.51 -1.11 -5.56
CA GLU A 274 1.38 0.26 -6.08
C GLU A 274 2.65 0.70 -6.81
N ARG A 275 3.84 0.52 -6.21
CA ARG A 275 5.13 0.82 -6.86
C ARG A 275 5.37 -0.04 -8.10
N THR A 276 4.97 -1.31 -8.07
CA THR A 276 5.05 -2.21 -9.24
C THR A 276 4.14 -1.74 -10.37
N CYS A 277 2.92 -1.27 -10.05
CA CYS A 277 2.03 -0.64 -11.03
C CYS A 277 2.68 0.60 -11.67
N GLU A 278 3.31 1.47 -10.87
CA GLU A 278 4.03 2.64 -11.38
C GLU A 278 5.13 2.26 -12.36
N VAL A 279 6.01 1.33 -11.97
CA VAL A 279 7.10 0.86 -12.82
C VAL A 279 6.58 0.26 -14.12
N GLN A 280 5.53 -0.57 -14.05
CA GLN A 280 4.97 -1.17 -15.27
C GLN A 280 4.31 -0.14 -16.19
N LEU A 281 3.60 0.84 -15.65
CA LEU A 281 3.04 1.94 -16.45
C LEU A 281 4.12 2.73 -17.17
N LEU A 282 5.26 3.00 -16.52
CA LEU A 282 6.41 3.66 -17.13
C LEU A 282 7.01 2.81 -18.26
N VAL A 283 7.17 1.51 -18.04
CA VAL A 283 7.68 0.57 -19.05
C VAL A 283 6.73 0.48 -20.24
N GLU A 284 5.41 0.29 -20.01
CA GLU A 284 4.40 0.25 -21.07
C GLU A 284 4.35 1.55 -21.88
N SER A 285 4.48 2.70 -21.22
CA SER A 285 4.45 4.00 -21.89
C SER A 285 5.64 4.25 -22.82
N SER A 286 6.74 3.52 -22.61
CA SER A 286 7.92 3.63 -23.46
C SER A 286 7.73 3.04 -24.87
N GLY A 287 6.80 2.10 -25.03
CA GLY A 287 6.59 1.35 -26.27
C GLY A 287 7.75 0.43 -26.66
N LEU A 288 8.77 0.29 -25.81
CA LEU A 288 9.89 -0.62 -26.05
C LEU A 288 9.54 -2.06 -25.67
N PRO A 289 10.12 -3.06 -26.34
CA PRO A 289 9.98 -4.45 -25.93
C PRO A 289 10.52 -4.65 -24.50
N LYS A 290 9.69 -5.23 -23.64
CA LYS A 290 10.08 -5.59 -22.27
C LYS A 290 10.52 -7.05 -22.19
N GLN A 291 11.40 -7.36 -21.24
CA GLN A 291 11.80 -8.71 -20.91
C GLN A 291 11.00 -9.18 -19.70
N ILE A 292 10.35 -10.34 -19.84
CA ILE A 292 9.65 -11.00 -18.73
C ILE A 292 10.64 -11.95 -18.05
N ILE A 293 10.67 -11.96 -16.73
CA ILE A 293 11.46 -12.90 -15.93
C ILE A 293 10.86 -14.30 -16.12
N GLY A 294 11.70 -15.30 -16.33
CA GLY A 294 11.27 -16.69 -16.46
C GLY A 294 10.63 -17.23 -15.18
N ASP A 295 9.77 -18.22 -15.36
CA ASP A 295 9.02 -18.80 -14.22
C ASP A 295 9.95 -19.41 -13.15
N GLU A 296 11.10 -19.96 -13.55
CA GLU A 296 12.06 -20.58 -12.62
C GLU A 296 12.68 -19.52 -11.70
N GLU A 297 13.16 -18.41 -12.25
CA GLU A 297 13.75 -17.31 -11.51
C GLU A 297 12.69 -16.56 -10.66
N ALA A 298 11.49 -16.40 -11.22
CA ALA A 298 10.38 -15.79 -10.51
C ALA A 298 9.96 -16.63 -9.29
N GLN A 299 9.83 -17.96 -9.47
CA GLN A 299 9.52 -18.88 -8.39
C GLN A 299 10.61 -18.92 -7.32
N TYR A 300 11.88 -18.93 -7.74
CA TYR A 300 12.99 -18.88 -6.81
C TYR A 300 12.95 -17.62 -5.95
N THR A 301 12.78 -16.46 -6.57
CA THR A 301 12.70 -15.16 -5.89
C THR A 301 11.48 -15.09 -4.96
N TYR A 302 10.32 -15.52 -5.44
CA TYR A 302 9.09 -15.61 -4.65
C TYR A 302 9.29 -16.42 -3.36
N LYS A 303 9.91 -17.60 -3.47
CA LYS A 303 10.13 -18.49 -2.33
C LYS A 303 10.90 -17.83 -1.18
N TYR A 304 11.84 -16.94 -1.49
CA TYR A 304 12.71 -16.34 -0.48
C TYR A 304 12.28 -14.96 -0.01
N ASN A 305 11.39 -14.27 -0.77
CA ASN A 305 11.03 -12.89 -0.47
C ASN A 305 9.53 -12.70 -0.19
N ALA A 306 8.68 -13.69 -0.49
CA ALA A 306 7.23 -13.57 -0.35
C ALA A 306 6.64 -14.35 0.82
N ASP A 307 7.47 -14.86 1.72
CA ASP A 307 7.00 -15.48 2.95
C ASP A 307 6.54 -14.40 3.96
N PRO A 308 5.58 -14.74 4.85
CA PRO A 308 5.00 -13.75 5.78
C PRO A 308 6.01 -13.06 6.70
N GLU A 309 7.05 -13.78 7.14
CA GLU A 309 8.09 -13.24 8.01
C GLU A 309 8.95 -12.20 7.27
N SER A 310 9.31 -12.48 6.03
CA SER A 310 10.05 -11.55 5.17
C SER A 310 9.22 -10.30 4.88
N LEU A 311 7.96 -10.45 4.50
CA LEU A 311 7.06 -9.31 4.20
C LEU A 311 6.78 -8.45 5.44
N TYR A 312 6.64 -9.09 6.63
CA TYR A 312 6.56 -8.39 7.91
C TYR A 312 7.82 -7.55 8.14
N THR A 313 8.98 -8.17 8.00
CA THR A 313 10.27 -7.51 8.28
C THR A 313 10.52 -6.35 7.31
N GLU A 314 10.17 -6.50 6.04
CA GLU A 314 10.28 -5.45 5.01
C GLU A 314 9.40 -4.22 5.32
N PHE A 315 8.31 -4.39 6.06
CA PHE A 315 7.46 -3.27 6.46
C PHE A 315 7.99 -2.51 7.67
N GLN A 316 8.82 -3.14 8.52
CA GLN A 316 9.24 -2.54 9.79
C GLN A 316 9.96 -1.19 9.66
N PRO A 317 10.86 -0.95 8.67
CA PRO A 317 11.48 0.36 8.52
C PRO A 317 10.48 1.49 8.30
N ASP A 318 9.42 1.25 7.55
CA ASP A 318 8.36 2.22 7.32
C ASP A 318 7.48 2.43 8.56
N PHE A 319 7.14 1.35 9.26
CA PHE A 319 6.39 1.40 10.52
C PHE A 319 7.18 2.13 11.62
N GLU A 320 8.44 1.78 11.83
CA GLU A 320 9.31 2.41 12.82
C GLU A 320 9.50 3.90 12.54
N TYR A 321 9.60 4.28 11.27
CA TYR A 321 9.65 5.68 10.88
C TYR A 321 8.38 6.43 11.32
N GLU A 322 7.19 5.84 11.15
CA GLU A 322 5.94 6.46 11.60
C GLU A 322 5.85 6.53 13.14
N VAL A 323 6.34 5.52 13.86
CA VAL A 323 6.46 5.57 15.33
C VAL A 323 7.35 6.73 15.76
N TRP A 324 8.53 6.85 15.12
CA TRP A 324 9.47 7.93 15.40
C TRP A 324 8.88 9.31 15.04
N GLN A 325 8.28 9.44 13.85
CA GLN A 325 7.68 10.69 13.36
C GLN A 325 6.55 11.19 14.26
N SER A 326 5.71 10.28 14.75
CA SER A 326 4.60 10.57 15.67
C SER A 326 5.04 10.70 17.13
N LYS A 327 6.34 10.52 17.45
CA LYS A 327 6.84 10.44 18.83
C LYS A 327 6.09 9.40 19.67
N GLY A 328 5.69 8.30 19.06
CA GLY A 328 4.91 7.24 19.69
C GLY A 328 3.41 7.52 19.82
N GLU A 329 2.92 8.69 19.40
CA GLU A 329 1.51 9.06 19.54
C GLU A 329 0.57 8.05 18.84
N LEU A 330 1.00 7.47 17.71
CA LEU A 330 0.18 6.50 16.98
C LEU A 330 -0.23 5.29 17.82
N LYS A 331 0.57 4.93 18.85
CA LYS A 331 0.31 3.84 19.79
C LYS A 331 -0.57 4.24 20.97
N SER A 332 -0.92 5.52 21.10
CA SER A 332 -1.64 6.01 22.28
C SER A 332 -3.11 5.66 22.27
N GLY A 333 -3.67 5.48 23.49
CA GLY A 333 -5.10 5.57 23.72
C GLY A 333 -5.83 4.29 24.11
N PHE A 334 -5.13 3.22 24.53
CA PHE A 334 -5.76 2.04 25.17
C PHE A 334 -5.36 1.94 26.63
#